data_a165386897c169f20d8a030a2ed53d10
#
_entry.id   a165386897c169f20d8a030a2ed53d10
#
_cell.length_a   1.000
_cell.length_b   1.000
_cell.length_c   1.000
_cell.angle_alpha   90.00
_cell.angle_beta   90.00
_cell.angle_gamma   90.00
#
_symmetry.space_group_name_H-M   'P 1'
#
loop_
_entity.id
_entity.type
_entity.pdbx_description
1 polymer ?
#
loop_
_entity_poly.entity_id
_entity_poly.type
_entity_poly.pdbx_seq_one_letter_code
_entity_poly.pdbx_strand_id
1 'polypeptide(L)'
;MKTRVVVIGAGVVGLSTAWYCARRGFDVRVLERHPAQRDGCSFGNAGLIVPSHFIPLAAPGMVGLALKWMWRPDSPFYIRPRWDPDLWSWAWRFWRAATRTRVERAAPVLRDLLLAGRRAFEELARTTGDELGLQKKGLLVLCTTDHGMEEEQKIAAHARQLGMPAEILDAQQVHRLNPGLRLQIVGGVFYPLDCHLKPERFMDTLQRMAGAAGASFLWQAEVREWVTRNRRIQAVRLQNGQTLEADAFVLCAGVWSARLARQLGLRLPLQSGKGYSLTLPDPVQRPPNGLHLHRGPRGRHTHERHPARRRHHGIDRTRSHHQPRPRPRHRTLVLPILPRLPARTL
;
A
#
# COMPACT_ATOMS: atom_id res chain seq x y z
N MET A 1 -12.46 -26.68 -26.62
CA MET A 1 -12.65 -25.22 -26.41
C MET A 1 -11.81 -24.79 -25.20
N LYS A 2 -11.20 -23.59 -25.23
CA LYS A 2 -10.50 -23.07 -24.05
C LYS A 2 -11.50 -22.63 -23.01
N THR A 3 -11.22 -22.89 -21.73
CA THR A 3 -12.03 -22.39 -20.61
C THR A 3 -11.94 -20.87 -20.55
N ARG A 4 -13.10 -20.20 -20.58
CA ARG A 4 -13.21 -18.74 -20.53
C ARG A 4 -13.17 -18.25 -19.07
N VAL A 5 -12.24 -17.36 -18.77
CA VAL A 5 -12.07 -16.79 -17.43
C VAL A 5 -12.25 -15.29 -17.49
N VAL A 6 -13.17 -14.76 -16.69
CA VAL A 6 -13.35 -13.33 -16.50
C VAL A 6 -12.70 -12.90 -15.20
N VAL A 7 -11.75 -11.96 -15.29
CA VAL A 7 -11.07 -11.34 -14.14
C VAL A 7 -11.65 -9.94 -13.92
N ILE A 8 -12.19 -9.68 -12.73
CA ILE A 8 -12.85 -8.41 -12.39
C ILE A 8 -11.88 -7.53 -11.61
N GLY A 9 -11.40 -6.47 -12.25
CA GLY A 9 -10.41 -5.52 -11.74
C GLY A 9 -9.03 -5.72 -12.35
N ALA A 10 -8.44 -4.64 -12.88
CA ALA A 10 -7.09 -4.59 -13.46
C ALA A 10 -6.06 -3.96 -12.50
N GLY A 11 -6.21 -4.16 -11.19
CA GLY A 11 -5.17 -3.91 -10.19
C GLY A 11 -4.09 -4.98 -10.24
N VAL A 12 -3.08 -4.89 -9.37
CA VAL A 12 -1.95 -5.83 -9.31
C VAL A 12 -2.40 -7.29 -9.20
N VAL A 13 -3.39 -7.58 -8.37
CA VAL A 13 -3.92 -8.93 -8.19
C VAL A 13 -4.59 -9.43 -9.47
N GLY A 14 -5.43 -8.59 -10.11
CA GLY A 14 -6.14 -8.97 -11.33
C GLY A 14 -5.21 -9.18 -12.52
N LEU A 15 -4.24 -8.29 -12.74
CA LEU A 15 -3.26 -8.44 -13.83
C LEU A 15 -2.37 -9.67 -13.62
N SER A 16 -1.91 -9.94 -12.39
CA SER A 16 -1.15 -11.15 -12.07
C SER A 16 -1.97 -12.40 -12.34
N THR A 17 -3.23 -12.43 -11.89
CA THR A 17 -4.16 -13.53 -12.16
C THR A 17 -4.36 -13.74 -13.66
N ALA A 18 -4.60 -12.66 -14.40
CA ALA A 18 -4.80 -12.71 -15.85
C ALA A 18 -3.58 -13.29 -16.56
N TRP A 19 -2.38 -12.83 -16.21
CA TRP A 19 -1.15 -13.33 -16.80
C TRP A 19 -0.94 -14.83 -16.51
N TYR A 20 -1.06 -15.25 -15.25
CA TYR A 20 -0.89 -16.66 -14.90
C TYR A 20 -1.95 -17.58 -15.53
N CYS A 21 -3.20 -17.13 -15.64
CA CYS A 21 -4.26 -17.87 -16.31
C CYS A 21 -4.01 -17.98 -17.83
N ALA A 22 -3.68 -16.86 -18.48
CA ALA A 22 -3.39 -16.85 -19.92
C ALA A 22 -2.22 -17.75 -20.29
N ARG A 23 -1.12 -17.73 -19.50
CA ARG A 23 0.01 -18.65 -19.68
C ARG A 23 -0.35 -20.14 -19.52
N ARG A 24 -1.44 -20.45 -18.79
CA ARG A 24 -1.96 -21.82 -18.67
C ARG A 24 -2.95 -22.19 -19.78
N GLY A 25 -3.13 -21.34 -20.76
CA GLY A 25 -3.95 -21.60 -21.93
C GLY A 25 -5.43 -21.26 -21.77
N PHE A 26 -5.83 -20.60 -20.66
CA PHE A 26 -7.20 -20.09 -20.52
C PHE A 26 -7.47 -18.94 -21.48
N ASP A 27 -8.72 -18.77 -21.92
CA ASP A 27 -9.20 -17.58 -22.61
C ASP A 27 -9.58 -16.53 -21.55
N VAL A 28 -8.73 -15.51 -21.37
CA VAL A 28 -8.85 -14.57 -20.27
C VAL A 28 -9.33 -13.21 -20.75
N ARG A 29 -10.38 -12.70 -20.07
CA ARG A 29 -10.86 -11.33 -20.24
C ARG A 29 -10.82 -10.58 -18.92
N VAL A 30 -10.12 -9.45 -18.88
CA VAL A 30 -10.03 -8.56 -17.73
C VAL A 30 -11.04 -7.43 -17.89
N LEU A 31 -11.89 -7.23 -16.89
CA LEU A 31 -12.85 -6.13 -16.83
C LEU A 31 -12.37 -5.07 -15.84
N GLU A 32 -12.21 -3.83 -16.29
CA GLU A 32 -11.78 -2.72 -15.45
C GLU A 32 -12.74 -1.54 -15.60
N ARG A 33 -13.19 -0.97 -14.50
CA ARG A 33 -14.13 0.17 -14.49
C ARG A 33 -13.54 1.49 -14.95
N HIS A 34 -12.20 1.64 -14.83
CA HIS A 34 -11.46 2.82 -15.25
C HIS A 34 -10.94 2.67 -16.69
N PRO A 35 -10.54 3.77 -17.35
CA PRO A 35 -9.83 3.69 -18.63
C PRO A 35 -8.46 2.99 -18.48
N ALA A 36 -7.79 2.74 -19.59
CA ALA A 36 -6.48 2.10 -19.61
C ALA A 36 -5.44 2.92 -18.82
N GLN A 37 -5.49 4.25 -18.94
CA GLN A 37 -4.71 5.18 -18.11
C GLN A 37 -5.46 5.37 -16.78
N ARG A 38 -4.93 4.77 -15.72
CA ARG A 38 -5.54 4.76 -14.39
C ARG A 38 -4.52 4.96 -13.28
N ASP A 39 -4.97 5.45 -12.16
CA ASP A 39 -4.17 5.83 -10.98
C ASP A 39 -4.58 5.08 -9.70
N GLY A 40 -5.10 3.86 -9.84
CA GLY A 40 -5.55 3.06 -8.70
C GLY A 40 -4.46 2.75 -7.68
N CYS A 41 -4.84 2.19 -6.52
CA CYS A 41 -3.92 1.90 -5.40
C CYS A 41 -2.66 1.12 -5.80
N SER A 42 -2.73 0.30 -6.86
CA SER A 42 -1.57 -0.47 -7.34
C SER A 42 -0.51 0.39 -8.04
N PHE A 43 -0.86 1.60 -8.49
CA PHE A 43 0.06 2.57 -9.08
C PHE A 43 0.61 3.53 -8.03
N GLY A 44 -0.24 3.98 -7.10
CA GLY A 44 0.08 5.00 -6.09
C GLY A 44 0.60 4.45 -4.76
N ASN A 45 1.27 3.29 -4.73
CA ASN A 45 1.87 2.75 -3.51
C ASN A 45 3.39 3.00 -3.44
N ALA A 46 4.00 2.65 -2.31
CA ALA A 46 5.44 2.86 -2.09
C ALA A 46 6.36 1.86 -2.84
N GLY A 47 5.81 0.85 -3.50
CA GLY A 47 6.58 -0.17 -4.20
C GLY A 47 7.44 -1.06 -3.32
N LEU A 48 7.16 -1.11 -2.03
CA LEU A 48 7.92 -1.91 -1.07
C LEU A 48 7.50 -3.38 -1.11
N ILE A 49 8.49 -4.27 -1.16
CA ILE A 49 8.37 -5.72 -1.02
C ILE A 49 9.14 -6.07 0.23
N VAL A 50 8.42 -6.19 1.35
CA VAL A 50 8.99 -6.15 2.71
C VAL A 50 8.66 -7.40 3.51
N PRO A 51 9.42 -8.50 3.35
CA PRO A 51 9.31 -9.67 4.21
C PRO A 51 9.43 -9.36 5.70
N SER A 52 10.13 -8.29 6.06
CA SER A 52 10.28 -7.82 7.45
C SER A 52 8.96 -7.41 8.12
N HIS A 53 7.90 -7.12 7.33
CA HIS A 53 6.60 -6.69 7.85
C HIS A 53 5.65 -7.89 8.09
N PHE A 54 6.14 -8.93 8.74
CA PHE A 54 5.41 -10.18 9.05
C PHE A 54 4.45 -10.06 10.23
N ILE A 55 4.48 -8.96 10.99
CA ILE A 55 3.56 -8.72 12.11
C ILE A 55 2.25 -8.16 11.55
N PRO A 56 1.09 -8.79 11.83
CA PRO A 56 -0.18 -8.28 11.37
C PRO A 56 -0.50 -6.92 11.99
N LEU A 57 -1.19 -6.06 11.23
CA LEU A 57 -1.58 -4.72 11.72
C LEU A 57 -2.45 -4.78 12.99
N ALA A 58 -3.29 -5.82 13.13
CA ALA A 58 -4.05 -6.09 14.34
C ALA A 58 -3.16 -6.74 15.41
N ALA A 59 -2.28 -5.95 16.02
CA ALA A 59 -1.39 -6.34 17.10
C ALA A 59 -1.84 -5.73 18.45
N PRO A 60 -1.42 -6.32 19.59
CA PRO A 60 -1.70 -5.76 20.92
C PRO A 60 -1.26 -4.29 21.02
N GLY A 61 -2.07 -3.46 21.66
CA GLY A 61 -1.80 -2.02 21.83
C GLY A 61 -2.21 -1.15 20.63
N MET A 62 -2.36 -1.69 19.43
CA MET A 62 -2.67 -0.91 18.21
C MET A 62 -4.01 -0.18 18.30
N VAL A 63 -5.04 -0.76 18.92
CA VAL A 63 -6.35 -0.12 19.06
C VAL A 63 -6.24 1.08 20.01
N GLY A 64 -5.57 0.93 21.15
CA GLY A 64 -5.33 2.03 22.09
C GLY A 64 -4.50 3.15 21.45
N LEU A 65 -3.48 2.79 20.68
CA LEU A 65 -2.65 3.73 19.94
C LEU A 65 -3.47 4.48 18.87
N ALA A 66 -4.31 3.77 18.12
CA ALA A 66 -5.19 4.36 17.11
C ALA A 66 -6.18 5.36 17.74
N LEU A 67 -6.81 5.00 18.85
CA LEU A 67 -7.70 5.90 19.60
C LEU A 67 -6.95 7.14 20.10
N LYS A 68 -5.75 6.98 20.67
CA LYS A 68 -4.91 8.10 21.10
C LYS A 68 -4.53 9.02 19.94
N TRP A 69 -4.28 8.46 18.78
CA TRP A 69 -3.92 9.22 17.59
C TRP A 69 -5.10 9.96 16.95
N MET A 70 -6.33 9.46 17.08
CA MET A 70 -7.53 10.12 16.53
C MET A 70 -7.75 11.54 17.07
N TRP A 71 -7.30 11.80 18.30
CA TRP A 71 -7.43 13.12 18.96
C TRP A 71 -6.27 14.08 18.67
N ARG A 72 -5.32 13.70 17.82
CA ARG A 72 -4.14 14.51 17.50
C ARG A 72 -4.23 15.08 16.10
N PRO A 73 -4.04 16.40 15.92
CA PRO A 73 -4.12 17.04 14.59
C PRO A 73 -3.02 16.58 13.62
N ASP A 74 -1.86 16.14 14.15
CA ASP A 74 -0.69 15.67 13.42
C ASP A 74 -0.65 14.14 13.24
N SER A 75 -1.77 13.47 13.53
CA SER A 75 -1.87 12.02 13.49
C SER A 75 -1.71 11.48 12.06
N PRO A 76 -0.89 10.44 11.87
CA PRO A 76 -0.84 9.72 10.60
C PRO A 76 -2.06 8.82 10.37
N PHE A 77 -2.89 8.64 11.39
CA PHE A 77 -4.03 7.74 11.36
C PHE A 77 -5.30 8.47 11.81
N TYR A 78 -6.32 8.44 10.97
CA TYR A 78 -7.61 9.05 11.24
C TYR A 78 -8.75 8.19 10.69
N ILE A 79 -9.72 7.87 11.52
CA ILE A 79 -10.99 7.26 11.10
C ILE A 79 -12.07 8.33 11.20
N ARG A 80 -12.69 8.69 10.08
CA ARG A 80 -13.84 9.60 10.09
C ARG A 80 -15.02 8.93 10.77
N PRO A 81 -15.51 9.46 11.90
CA PRO A 81 -16.70 8.94 12.55
C PRO A 81 -17.91 8.97 11.60
N ARG A 82 -18.58 7.85 11.45
CA ARG A 82 -19.79 7.72 10.65
C ARG A 82 -20.62 6.54 11.13
N TRP A 83 -21.93 6.62 10.90
CA TRP A 83 -22.82 5.50 11.11
C TRP A 83 -22.70 4.53 9.93
N ASP A 84 -21.87 3.51 10.09
CA ASP A 84 -21.59 2.52 9.06
C ASP A 84 -21.43 1.16 9.76
N PRO A 85 -22.45 0.28 9.67
CA PRO A 85 -22.41 -1.03 10.31
C PRO A 85 -21.24 -1.90 9.87
N ASP A 86 -20.79 -1.77 8.63
CA ASP A 86 -19.63 -2.50 8.12
C ASP A 86 -18.33 -2.02 8.79
N LEU A 87 -18.19 -0.71 9.01
CA LEU A 87 -17.06 -0.13 9.73
C LEU A 87 -17.02 -0.63 11.20
N TRP A 88 -18.18 -0.62 11.88
CA TRP A 88 -18.27 -1.08 13.28
C TRP A 88 -17.99 -2.58 13.40
N SER A 89 -18.53 -3.39 12.48
CA SER A 89 -18.25 -4.84 12.40
C SER A 89 -16.77 -5.10 12.14
N TRP A 90 -16.14 -4.34 11.25
CA TRP A 90 -14.72 -4.42 10.96
C TRP A 90 -13.89 -4.03 12.18
N ALA A 91 -14.18 -2.91 12.83
CA ALA A 91 -13.46 -2.42 14.02
C ALA A 91 -13.52 -3.42 15.17
N TRP A 92 -14.68 -4.03 15.42
CA TRP A 92 -14.84 -5.07 16.43
C TRP A 92 -14.01 -6.33 16.09
N ARG A 93 -14.03 -6.79 14.84
CA ARG A 93 -13.20 -7.92 14.39
C ARG A 93 -11.71 -7.61 14.51
N PHE A 94 -11.31 -6.39 14.16
CA PHE A 94 -9.94 -5.91 14.30
C PHE A 94 -9.49 -5.93 15.76
N TRP A 95 -10.31 -5.40 16.66
CA TRP A 95 -10.04 -5.43 18.11
C TRP A 95 -9.91 -6.86 18.64
N ARG A 96 -10.84 -7.75 18.30
CA ARG A 96 -10.76 -9.18 18.69
C ARG A 96 -9.55 -9.90 18.10
N ALA A 97 -9.05 -9.46 16.98
CA ALA A 97 -7.86 -10.02 16.36
C ALA A 97 -6.55 -9.54 16.98
N ALA A 98 -6.55 -8.39 17.65
CA ALA A 98 -5.37 -7.74 18.22
C ALA A 98 -4.90 -8.43 19.52
N THR A 99 -4.60 -9.71 19.47
CA THR A 99 -4.12 -10.52 20.59
C THR A 99 -2.75 -11.11 20.29
N ARG A 100 -1.93 -11.30 21.34
CA ARG A 100 -0.59 -11.88 21.22
C ARG A 100 -0.61 -13.26 20.56
N THR A 101 -1.50 -14.13 21.00
CA THR A 101 -1.62 -15.49 20.45
C THR A 101 -1.93 -15.50 18.95
N ARG A 102 -2.77 -14.56 18.46
CA ARG A 102 -3.06 -14.45 17.03
C ARG A 102 -1.87 -13.92 16.24
N VAL A 103 -1.14 -12.96 16.78
CA VAL A 103 0.10 -12.46 16.16
C VAL A 103 1.13 -13.58 16.05
N GLU A 104 1.38 -14.32 17.13
CA GLU A 104 2.33 -15.43 17.16
C GLU A 104 1.98 -16.55 16.17
N ARG A 105 0.69 -16.84 15.99
CA ARG A 105 0.23 -17.82 14.99
C ARG A 105 0.29 -17.30 13.56
N ALA A 106 0.05 -16.02 13.35
CA ALA A 106 0.00 -15.43 12.01
C ALA A 106 1.39 -15.07 11.47
N ALA A 107 2.34 -14.73 12.33
CA ALA A 107 3.66 -14.25 11.94
C ALA A 107 4.43 -15.23 11.03
N PRO A 108 4.54 -16.55 11.32
CA PRO A 108 5.23 -17.49 10.44
C PRO A 108 4.51 -17.66 9.10
N VAL A 109 3.18 -17.66 9.09
CA VAL A 109 2.39 -17.77 7.84
C VAL A 109 2.59 -16.53 6.97
N LEU A 110 2.56 -15.34 7.56
CA LEU A 110 2.82 -14.08 6.85
C LEU A 110 4.26 -14.03 6.33
N ARG A 111 5.26 -14.42 7.14
CA ARG A 111 6.65 -14.54 6.70
C ARG A 111 6.75 -15.42 5.45
N ASP A 112 6.17 -16.61 5.46
CA ASP A 112 6.26 -17.56 4.35
C ASP A 112 5.59 -17.01 3.09
N LEU A 113 4.44 -16.37 3.23
CA LEU A 113 3.72 -15.71 2.13
C LEU A 113 4.55 -14.53 1.56
N LEU A 114 5.12 -13.70 2.41
CA LEU A 114 5.93 -12.55 2.00
C LEU A 114 7.23 -12.98 1.32
N LEU A 115 7.89 -14.03 1.82
CA LEU A 115 9.07 -14.62 1.17
C LEU A 115 8.73 -15.27 -0.16
N ALA A 116 7.58 -15.96 -0.27
CA ALA A 116 7.10 -16.49 -1.54
C ALA A 116 6.81 -15.37 -2.53
N GLY A 117 6.18 -14.29 -2.08
CA GLY A 117 5.94 -13.07 -2.88
C GLY A 117 7.25 -12.46 -3.38
N ARG A 118 8.25 -12.30 -2.52
CA ARG A 118 9.56 -11.81 -2.93
C ARG A 118 10.20 -12.68 -4.02
N ARG A 119 10.17 -14.01 -3.86
CA ARG A 119 10.69 -14.93 -4.91
C ARG A 119 9.96 -14.77 -6.24
N ALA A 120 8.62 -14.59 -6.21
CA ALA A 120 7.84 -14.36 -7.41
C ALA A 120 8.21 -13.05 -8.12
N PHE A 121 8.48 -11.96 -7.38
CA PHE A 121 8.98 -10.71 -7.95
C PHE A 121 10.38 -10.87 -8.55
N GLU A 122 11.28 -11.61 -7.91
CA GLU A 122 12.61 -11.91 -8.45
C GLU A 122 12.55 -12.75 -9.73
N GLU A 123 11.62 -13.70 -9.79
CA GLU A 123 11.40 -14.49 -11.01
C GLU A 123 10.85 -13.62 -12.14
N LEU A 124 9.88 -12.75 -11.86
CA LEU A 124 9.36 -11.78 -12.82
C LEU A 124 10.46 -10.86 -13.33
N ALA A 125 11.28 -10.30 -12.44
CA ALA A 125 12.38 -9.42 -12.83
C ALA A 125 13.39 -10.14 -13.75
N ARG A 126 13.72 -11.41 -13.49
CA ARG A 126 14.56 -12.23 -14.37
C ARG A 126 13.92 -12.46 -15.74
N THR A 127 12.61 -12.70 -15.77
CA THR A 127 11.87 -12.96 -17.03
C THR A 127 11.75 -11.71 -17.89
N THR A 128 11.70 -10.52 -17.28
CA THR A 128 11.48 -9.24 -17.99
C THR A 128 12.77 -8.44 -18.20
N GLY A 129 13.95 -8.96 -17.85
CA GLY A 129 15.20 -8.20 -17.97
C GLY A 129 15.24 -6.95 -17.10
N ASP A 130 14.62 -7.03 -15.89
CA ASP A 130 14.54 -5.94 -14.89
C ASP A 130 13.69 -4.72 -15.31
N GLU A 131 12.77 -4.88 -16.25
CA GLU A 131 11.83 -3.81 -16.60
C GLU A 131 11.00 -3.32 -15.41
N LEU A 132 10.84 -4.16 -14.36
CA LEU A 132 10.14 -3.83 -13.13
C LEU A 132 10.87 -2.76 -12.30
N GLY A 133 12.17 -2.56 -12.54
CA GLY A 133 13.03 -1.73 -11.73
C GLY A 133 13.16 -2.24 -10.30
N LEU A 134 13.24 -3.56 -10.12
CA LEU A 134 13.41 -4.21 -8.81
C LEU A 134 14.78 -3.90 -8.23
N GLN A 135 14.81 -3.28 -7.03
CA GLN A 135 16.03 -2.96 -6.30
C GLN A 135 16.10 -3.80 -5.02
N LYS A 136 17.10 -4.68 -4.94
CA LYS A 136 17.37 -5.56 -3.78
C LYS A 136 18.40 -4.92 -2.85
N LYS A 137 18.07 -3.73 -2.33
CA LYS A 137 18.99 -2.93 -1.51
C LYS A 137 18.66 -2.95 -0.02
N GLY A 138 17.73 -3.79 0.39
CA GLY A 138 17.24 -3.81 1.76
C GLY A 138 16.35 -2.63 2.11
N LEU A 139 15.87 -2.64 3.34
CA LEU A 139 15.13 -1.55 3.97
C LEU A 139 15.79 -1.21 5.30
N LEU A 140 16.05 0.06 5.53
CA LEU A 140 16.58 0.56 6.78
C LEU A 140 15.47 1.28 7.56
N VAL A 141 15.10 0.73 8.71
CA VAL A 141 14.17 1.36 9.65
C VAL A 141 14.95 2.28 10.56
N LEU A 142 14.64 3.59 10.51
CA LEU A 142 15.31 4.64 11.29
C LEU A 142 14.56 4.90 12.59
N CYS A 143 15.28 4.92 13.71
CA CYS A 143 14.73 5.21 15.03
C CYS A 143 15.23 6.56 15.53
N THR A 144 14.29 7.45 15.90
CA THR A 144 14.59 8.81 16.39
C THR A 144 14.53 8.92 17.91
N THR A 145 14.16 7.85 18.61
CA THR A 145 14.08 7.80 20.07
C THR A 145 14.57 6.45 20.56
N ASP A 146 15.12 6.40 21.78
CA ASP A 146 15.58 5.16 22.42
C ASP A 146 14.44 4.15 22.55
N HIS A 147 13.26 4.59 22.96
CA HIS A 147 12.08 3.72 23.04
C HIS A 147 11.71 3.11 21.68
N GLY A 148 11.74 3.89 20.60
CA GLY A 148 11.53 3.36 19.24
C GLY A 148 12.59 2.36 18.83
N MET A 149 13.84 2.57 19.26
CA MET A 149 14.94 1.64 19.03
C MET A 149 14.72 0.32 19.77
N GLU A 150 14.30 0.38 21.05
CA GLU A 150 13.98 -0.82 21.82
C GLU A 150 12.83 -1.64 21.23
N GLU A 151 11.78 -0.96 20.76
CA GLU A 151 10.66 -1.62 20.07
C GLU A 151 11.13 -2.32 18.78
N GLU A 152 11.93 -1.63 17.96
CA GLU A 152 12.42 -2.17 16.70
C GLU A 152 13.42 -3.31 16.92
N GLN A 153 14.24 -3.26 17.98
CA GLN A 153 15.13 -4.37 18.37
C GLN A 153 14.33 -5.65 18.71
N LYS A 154 13.19 -5.52 19.39
CA LYS A 154 12.30 -6.66 19.67
C LYS A 154 11.74 -7.27 18.38
N ILE A 155 11.36 -6.42 17.41
CA ILE A 155 10.89 -6.86 16.09
C ILE A 155 12.04 -7.57 15.35
N ALA A 156 13.25 -7.02 15.37
CA ALA A 156 14.43 -7.62 14.76
C ALA A 156 14.79 -8.97 15.40
N ALA A 157 14.71 -9.09 16.73
CA ALA A 157 14.90 -10.35 17.42
C ALA A 157 13.87 -11.41 17.00
N HIS A 158 12.60 -11.03 16.89
CA HIS A 158 11.55 -11.92 16.40
C HIS A 158 11.75 -12.30 14.94
N ALA A 159 12.18 -11.38 14.08
CA ALA A 159 12.54 -11.68 12.69
C ALA A 159 13.61 -12.76 12.60
N ARG A 160 14.70 -12.62 13.40
CA ARG A 160 15.79 -13.60 13.46
C ARG A 160 15.31 -14.97 13.95
N GLN A 161 14.44 -15.02 14.97
CA GLN A 161 13.81 -16.28 15.42
C GLN A 161 13.01 -16.98 14.33
N LEU A 162 12.42 -16.20 13.41
CA LEU A 162 11.72 -16.70 12.24
C LEU A 162 12.65 -16.97 11.03
N GLY A 163 13.98 -16.93 11.21
CA GLY A 163 14.95 -17.19 10.15
C GLY A 163 15.15 -16.05 9.15
N MET A 164 14.70 -14.84 9.48
CA MET A 164 14.89 -13.66 8.64
C MET A 164 16.04 -12.79 9.20
N PRO A 165 17.05 -12.44 8.38
CA PRO A 165 18.14 -11.59 8.83
C PRO A 165 17.65 -10.16 9.14
N ALA A 166 18.18 -9.60 10.22
CA ALA A 166 17.96 -8.23 10.64
C ALA A 166 19.22 -7.74 11.36
N GLU A 167 19.73 -6.58 11.03
CA GLU A 167 20.95 -6.00 11.56
C GLU A 167 20.62 -4.76 12.38
N ILE A 168 21.02 -4.76 13.66
CA ILE A 168 20.86 -3.61 14.55
C ILE A 168 22.06 -2.71 14.34
N LEU A 169 21.83 -1.44 14.03
CA LEU A 169 22.83 -0.45 13.68
C LEU A 169 22.74 0.76 14.60
N ASP A 170 23.90 1.22 15.08
CA ASP A 170 24.01 2.52 15.75
C ASP A 170 23.91 3.70 14.76
N ALA A 171 23.83 4.92 15.28
CA ALA A 171 23.71 6.12 14.45
C ALA A 171 24.90 6.29 13.48
N GLN A 172 26.13 5.94 13.90
CA GLN A 172 27.31 6.07 13.05
C GLN A 172 27.30 5.04 11.91
N GLN A 173 26.87 3.81 12.20
CA GLN A 173 26.73 2.76 11.20
C GLN A 173 25.66 3.14 10.16
N VAL A 174 24.52 3.69 10.61
CA VAL A 174 23.48 4.20 9.71
C VAL A 174 24.01 5.33 8.83
N HIS A 175 24.78 6.27 9.37
CA HIS A 175 25.38 7.36 8.59
C HIS A 175 26.38 6.83 7.55
N ARG A 176 27.16 5.80 7.87
CA ARG A 176 28.07 5.16 6.89
C ARG A 176 27.33 4.51 5.73
N LEU A 177 26.17 3.91 5.98
CA LEU A 177 25.32 3.35 4.92
C LEU A 177 24.63 4.42 4.06
N ASN A 178 24.48 5.63 4.59
CA ASN A 178 23.79 6.74 3.92
C ASN A 178 24.64 8.02 3.93
N PRO A 179 25.83 8.00 3.31
CA PRO A 179 26.69 9.16 3.25
C PRO A 179 25.98 10.31 2.51
N GLY A 180 26.03 11.51 3.04
CA GLY A 180 25.36 12.69 2.48
C GLY A 180 23.98 12.96 3.03
N LEU A 181 23.35 12.06 3.79
CA LEU A 181 22.12 12.34 4.51
C LEU A 181 22.41 12.81 5.94
N ARG A 182 21.86 13.97 6.32
CA ARG A 182 21.90 14.44 7.71
C ARG A 182 20.68 13.90 8.44
N LEU A 183 20.87 12.86 9.25
CA LEU A 183 19.79 12.19 9.97
C LEU A 183 19.92 12.47 11.48
N GLN A 184 18.81 12.90 12.12
CA GLN A 184 18.72 12.99 13.58
C GLN A 184 18.09 11.70 14.12
N ILE A 185 18.90 10.72 14.43
CA ILE A 185 18.52 9.37 14.81
C ILE A 185 19.37 8.86 15.96
N VAL A 186 18.86 7.91 16.72
CA VAL A 186 19.62 7.16 17.74
C VAL A 186 20.20 5.85 17.18
N GLY A 187 19.64 5.35 16.09
CA GLY A 187 20.06 4.13 15.40
C GLY A 187 19.02 3.63 14.41
N GLY A 188 19.11 2.38 14.03
CA GLY A 188 18.13 1.75 13.15
C GLY A 188 18.31 0.25 13.03
N VAL A 189 17.41 -0.38 12.28
CA VAL A 189 17.51 -1.80 11.93
C VAL A 189 17.48 -1.96 10.43
N PHE A 190 18.45 -2.69 9.89
CA PHE A 190 18.54 -3.00 8.47
C PHE A 190 18.00 -4.40 8.19
N TYR A 191 17.09 -4.49 7.23
CA TYR A 191 16.47 -5.72 6.76
C TYR A 191 16.93 -6.03 5.34
N PRO A 192 17.94 -6.88 5.14
CA PRO A 192 18.57 -7.10 3.83
C PRO A 192 17.68 -7.84 2.83
N LEU A 193 16.65 -8.56 3.31
CA LEU A 193 15.71 -9.25 2.42
C LEU A 193 14.69 -8.34 1.80
N ASP A 194 14.50 -7.14 2.32
CA ASP A 194 13.51 -6.21 1.78
C ASP A 194 14.01 -5.61 0.46
N CYS A 195 13.08 -5.30 -0.41
CA CYS A 195 13.35 -4.69 -1.70
C CYS A 195 12.24 -3.73 -2.09
N HIS A 196 12.47 -3.00 -3.16
CA HIS A 196 11.48 -2.08 -3.70
C HIS A 196 11.52 -2.08 -5.23
N LEU A 197 10.43 -1.65 -5.82
CA LEU A 197 10.29 -1.50 -7.27
C LEU A 197 9.54 -0.19 -7.59
N LYS A 198 9.45 0.14 -8.87
CA LYS A 198 8.62 1.25 -9.35
C LYS A 198 7.21 0.73 -9.67
N PRO A 199 6.18 1.08 -8.87
CA PRO A 199 4.83 0.53 -9.05
C PRO A 199 4.26 0.74 -10.45
N GLU A 200 4.45 1.92 -11.02
CA GLU A 200 3.98 2.24 -12.37
C GLU A 200 4.60 1.31 -13.42
N ARG A 201 5.94 1.18 -13.41
CA ARG A 201 6.64 0.26 -14.34
C ARG A 201 6.17 -1.19 -14.17
N PHE A 202 6.01 -1.62 -12.92
CA PHE A 202 5.53 -2.97 -12.63
C PHE A 202 4.13 -3.20 -13.21
N MET A 203 3.20 -2.26 -13.00
CA MET A 203 1.84 -2.38 -13.49
C MET A 203 1.77 -2.39 -15.02
N ASP A 204 2.55 -1.52 -15.68
CA ASP A 204 2.61 -1.44 -17.14
C ASP A 204 3.22 -2.72 -17.73
N THR A 205 4.32 -3.21 -17.16
CA THR A 205 4.96 -4.46 -17.58
C THR A 205 4.01 -5.63 -17.40
N LEU A 206 3.34 -5.73 -16.25
CA LEU A 206 2.41 -6.81 -15.97
C LEU A 206 1.20 -6.81 -16.93
N GLN A 207 0.66 -5.64 -17.25
CA GLN A 207 -0.41 -5.50 -18.25
C GLN A 207 0.05 -5.95 -19.63
N ARG A 208 1.23 -5.52 -20.08
CA ARG A 208 1.82 -5.92 -21.35
C ARG A 208 2.08 -7.43 -21.39
N MET A 209 2.63 -8.02 -20.33
CA MET A 209 2.85 -9.46 -20.22
C MET A 209 1.54 -10.26 -20.29
N ALA A 210 0.49 -9.81 -19.61
CA ALA A 210 -0.81 -10.46 -19.67
C ALA A 210 -1.40 -10.40 -21.09
N GLY A 211 -1.31 -9.26 -21.78
CA GLY A 211 -1.73 -9.10 -23.17
C GLY A 211 -0.95 -9.99 -24.13
N ALA A 212 0.38 -10.02 -24.01
CA ALA A 212 1.25 -10.87 -24.83
C ALA A 212 0.97 -12.37 -24.61
N ALA A 213 0.51 -12.75 -23.41
CA ALA A 213 0.06 -14.13 -23.11
C ALA A 213 -1.36 -14.45 -23.65
N GLY A 214 -2.05 -13.47 -24.28
CA GLY A 214 -3.38 -13.65 -24.86
C GLY A 214 -4.55 -13.17 -24.01
N ALA A 215 -4.31 -12.49 -22.88
CA ALA A 215 -5.40 -11.86 -22.12
C ALA A 215 -5.94 -10.62 -22.86
N SER A 216 -7.26 -10.50 -22.94
CA SER A 216 -7.96 -9.33 -23.48
C SER A 216 -8.42 -8.41 -22.36
N PHE A 217 -8.54 -7.10 -22.66
CA PHE A 217 -8.96 -6.10 -21.67
C PHE A 217 -10.19 -5.35 -22.16
N LEU A 218 -11.17 -5.22 -21.28
CA LEU A 218 -12.32 -4.36 -21.47
C LEU A 218 -12.28 -3.24 -20.42
N TRP A 219 -11.94 -2.04 -20.89
CA TRP A 219 -11.85 -0.83 -20.07
C TRP A 219 -13.21 -0.15 -19.94
N GLN A 220 -13.39 0.69 -18.92
CA GLN A 220 -14.65 1.37 -18.61
C GLN A 220 -15.83 0.39 -18.44
N ALA A 221 -15.52 -0.82 -17.99
CA ALA A 221 -16.42 -1.96 -17.85
C ALA A 221 -16.66 -2.25 -16.36
N GLU A 222 -17.44 -1.41 -15.71
CA GLU A 222 -17.80 -1.62 -14.30
C GLU A 222 -18.79 -2.76 -14.14
N VAL A 223 -18.41 -3.81 -13.44
CA VAL A 223 -19.30 -4.89 -13.06
C VAL A 223 -20.23 -4.43 -11.93
N ARG A 224 -21.52 -4.53 -12.14
CA ARG A 224 -22.54 -4.12 -11.17
C ARG A 224 -23.16 -5.30 -10.42
N GLU A 225 -23.40 -6.39 -11.11
CA GLU A 225 -24.07 -7.56 -10.54
C GLU A 225 -23.68 -8.87 -11.19
N TRP A 226 -23.96 -9.95 -10.47
CA TRP A 226 -23.81 -11.30 -10.94
C TRP A 226 -25.11 -11.82 -11.55
N VAL A 227 -25.01 -12.51 -12.69
CA VAL A 227 -26.12 -13.27 -13.25
C VAL A 227 -25.95 -14.73 -12.81
N THR A 228 -26.86 -15.17 -11.96
CA THR A 228 -26.81 -16.54 -11.38
C THR A 228 -28.00 -17.36 -11.83
N ARG A 229 -27.77 -18.64 -12.10
CA ARG A 229 -28.81 -19.64 -12.36
C ARG A 229 -28.43 -20.95 -11.69
N ASN A 230 -29.38 -21.60 -11.00
CA ASN A 230 -29.13 -22.85 -10.29
C ASN A 230 -27.92 -22.79 -9.34
N ARG A 231 -27.78 -21.70 -8.58
CA ARG A 231 -26.67 -21.45 -7.64
C ARG A 231 -25.27 -21.37 -8.29
N ARG A 232 -25.21 -21.21 -9.60
CA ARG A 232 -23.96 -21.02 -10.34
C ARG A 232 -23.93 -19.65 -10.98
N ILE A 233 -22.78 -19.00 -10.95
CA ILE A 233 -22.56 -17.74 -11.68
C ILE A 233 -22.37 -18.12 -13.14
N GLN A 234 -23.21 -17.54 -14.02
CA GLN A 234 -23.14 -17.75 -15.48
C GLN A 234 -22.55 -16.56 -16.18
N ALA A 235 -22.81 -15.36 -15.67
CA ALA A 235 -22.35 -14.12 -16.28
C ALA A 235 -22.20 -13.01 -15.26
N VAL A 236 -21.61 -11.91 -15.70
CA VAL A 236 -21.62 -10.62 -15.01
C VAL A 236 -22.36 -9.60 -15.87
N ARG A 237 -23.10 -8.68 -15.23
CA ARG A 237 -23.72 -7.53 -15.88
C ARG A 237 -22.91 -6.27 -15.60
N LEU A 238 -22.60 -5.56 -16.68
CA LEU A 238 -21.88 -4.28 -16.61
C LEU A 238 -22.85 -3.12 -16.36
N GLN A 239 -22.29 -1.96 -16.00
CA GLN A 239 -23.07 -0.73 -15.80
C GLN A 239 -23.85 -0.28 -17.06
N ASN A 240 -23.33 -0.55 -18.24
CA ASN A 240 -23.98 -0.22 -19.53
C ASN A 240 -25.05 -1.23 -19.94
N GLY A 241 -25.39 -2.22 -19.08
CA GLY A 241 -26.38 -3.26 -19.35
C GLY A 241 -25.83 -4.49 -20.08
N GLN A 242 -24.64 -4.44 -20.65
CA GLN A 242 -24.01 -5.58 -21.32
C GLN A 242 -23.80 -6.74 -20.34
N THR A 243 -24.07 -7.96 -20.80
CA THR A 243 -23.84 -9.20 -20.05
C THR A 243 -22.69 -9.98 -20.68
N LEU A 244 -21.78 -10.46 -19.84
CA LEU A 244 -20.61 -11.23 -20.24
C LEU A 244 -20.61 -12.59 -19.56
N GLU A 245 -20.71 -13.65 -20.35
CA GLU A 245 -20.64 -15.03 -19.92
C GLU A 245 -19.22 -15.55 -19.83
N ALA A 246 -18.94 -16.42 -18.85
CA ALA A 246 -17.71 -17.16 -18.72
C ALA A 246 -17.90 -18.47 -17.97
N ASP A 247 -16.90 -19.33 -18.04
CA ASP A 247 -16.89 -20.60 -17.34
C ASP A 247 -16.39 -20.44 -15.89
N ALA A 248 -15.55 -19.39 -15.66
CA ALA A 248 -15.04 -19.02 -14.33
C ALA A 248 -14.89 -17.51 -14.17
N PHE A 249 -15.03 -17.03 -12.93
CA PHE A 249 -14.91 -15.61 -12.57
C PHE A 249 -13.95 -15.46 -11.41
N VAL A 250 -13.02 -14.50 -11.53
CA VAL A 250 -12.07 -14.16 -10.46
C VAL A 250 -12.29 -12.72 -10.02
N LEU A 251 -12.67 -12.53 -8.75
CA LEU A 251 -12.97 -11.23 -8.19
C LEU A 251 -11.71 -10.57 -7.61
N CYS A 252 -11.16 -9.61 -8.35
CA CYS A 252 -9.92 -8.88 -8.02
C CYS A 252 -10.13 -7.36 -7.89
N ALA A 253 -11.35 -6.95 -7.49
CA ALA A 253 -11.76 -5.54 -7.45
C ALA A 253 -11.31 -4.79 -6.18
N GLY A 254 -10.26 -5.23 -5.48
CA GLY A 254 -9.75 -4.59 -4.27
C GLY A 254 -10.84 -4.45 -3.20
N VAL A 255 -10.95 -3.28 -2.58
CA VAL A 255 -11.95 -3.02 -1.54
C VAL A 255 -13.39 -3.12 -2.06
N TRP A 256 -13.62 -2.87 -3.35
CA TRP A 256 -14.95 -3.00 -3.96
C TRP A 256 -15.42 -4.44 -4.12
N SER A 257 -14.51 -5.42 -3.95
CA SER A 257 -14.87 -6.84 -3.91
C SER A 257 -15.91 -7.16 -2.84
N ALA A 258 -15.91 -6.47 -1.71
CA ALA A 258 -16.89 -6.68 -0.64
C ALA A 258 -18.33 -6.47 -1.11
N ARG A 259 -18.57 -5.49 -1.99
CA ARG A 259 -19.90 -5.21 -2.54
C ARG A 259 -20.39 -6.33 -3.46
N LEU A 260 -19.53 -6.78 -4.36
CA LEU A 260 -19.89 -7.86 -5.30
C LEU A 260 -20.02 -9.21 -4.57
N ALA A 261 -19.13 -9.50 -3.63
CA ALA A 261 -19.20 -10.72 -2.83
C ALA A 261 -20.49 -10.82 -2.00
N ARG A 262 -21.00 -9.68 -1.50
CA ARG A 262 -22.25 -9.64 -0.71
C ARG A 262 -23.45 -10.10 -1.53
N GLN A 263 -23.51 -9.84 -2.82
CA GLN A 263 -24.57 -10.33 -3.71
C GLN A 263 -24.61 -11.86 -3.81
N LEU A 264 -23.48 -12.52 -3.53
CA LEU A 264 -23.35 -13.96 -3.47
C LEU A 264 -23.48 -14.53 -2.03
N GLY A 265 -23.93 -13.71 -1.07
CA GLY A 265 -24.02 -14.10 0.34
C GLY A 265 -22.70 -14.13 1.09
N LEU A 266 -21.58 -13.75 0.46
CA LEU A 266 -20.26 -13.75 1.07
C LEU A 266 -19.98 -12.40 1.74
N ARG A 267 -19.58 -12.43 3.02
CA ARG A 267 -19.19 -11.21 3.76
C ARG A 267 -17.69 -11.11 3.86
N LEU A 268 -17.11 -10.17 3.10
CA LEU A 268 -15.70 -9.81 3.17
C LEU A 268 -15.54 -8.56 4.05
N PRO A 269 -14.90 -8.64 5.23
CA PRO A 269 -14.74 -7.51 6.13
C PRO A 269 -13.57 -6.62 5.66
N LEU A 270 -13.74 -5.97 4.52
CA LEU A 270 -12.75 -5.07 3.92
C LEU A 270 -13.09 -3.62 4.22
N GLN A 271 -12.09 -2.86 4.68
CA GLN A 271 -12.18 -1.40 4.80
C GLN A 271 -11.04 -0.76 4.00
N SER A 272 -11.36 0.34 3.31
CA SER A 272 -10.35 1.11 2.58
C SER A 272 -9.54 1.98 3.52
N GLY A 273 -8.22 1.97 3.34
CA GLY A 273 -7.32 2.97 3.90
C GLY A 273 -6.92 3.97 2.81
N LYS A 274 -6.87 5.26 3.15
CA LYS A 274 -6.33 6.31 2.27
C LYS A 274 -4.92 6.65 2.72
N GLY A 275 -3.96 6.39 1.86
CA GLY A 275 -2.58 6.83 2.01
C GLY A 275 -2.29 8.06 1.15
N TYR A 276 -1.20 8.73 1.45
CA TYR A 276 -0.67 9.82 0.65
C TYR A 276 0.77 9.49 0.27
N SER A 277 1.12 9.70 -0.98
CA SER A 277 2.48 9.61 -1.49
C SER A 277 2.87 10.90 -2.18
N LEU A 278 4.15 11.26 -2.09
CA LEU A 278 4.73 12.37 -2.81
C LEU A 278 5.88 11.81 -3.65
N THR A 279 5.81 12.04 -4.96
CA THR A 279 6.89 11.67 -5.88
C THR A 279 7.67 12.93 -6.24
N LEU A 280 8.97 12.92 -5.93
CA LEU A 280 9.90 13.97 -6.35
C LEU A 280 10.60 13.48 -7.63
N PRO A 281 10.47 14.18 -8.77
CA PRO A 281 11.01 13.69 -10.04
C PRO A 281 12.54 13.59 -10.01
N ASP A 282 13.25 14.60 -9.53
CA ASP A 282 14.72 14.60 -9.50
C ASP A 282 15.26 15.14 -8.17
N PRO A 283 15.22 14.34 -7.10
CA PRO A 283 15.72 14.77 -5.81
C PRO A 283 17.25 14.97 -5.85
N VAL A 284 17.73 16.07 -5.28
CA VAL A 284 19.16 16.40 -5.17
C VAL A 284 19.94 15.31 -4.42
N GLN A 285 19.27 14.68 -3.44
CA GLN A 285 19.85 13.58 -2.66
C GLN A 285 18.89 12.39 -2.71
N ARG A 286 19.43 11.22 -3.07
CA ARG A 286 18.70 9.96 -3.05
C ARG A 286 19.35 9.03 -2.03
N PRO A 287 18.59 8.50 -1.06
CA PRO A 287 19.13 7.46 -0.20
C PRO A 287 19.49 6.23 -1.05
N PRO A 288 20.64 5.58 -0.77
CA PRO A 288 21.05 4.38 -1.50
C PRO A 288 20.13 3.19 -1.22
N ASN A 289 19.51 3.15 -0.05
CA ASN A 289 18.58 2.11 0.41
C ASN A 289 17.17 2.66 0.60
N GLY A 290 16.15 1.78 0.64
CA GLY A 290 14.83 2.15 1.13
C GLY A 290 14.93 2.61 2.59
N LEU A 291 14.31 3.74 2.93
CA LEU A 291 14.28 4.25 4.30
C LEU A 291 12.85 4.20 4.83
N HIS A 292 12.68 3.67 6.03
CA HIS A 292 11.43 3.70 6.78
C HIS A 292 11.65 4.37 8.12
N LEU A 293 10.76 5.28 8.50
CA LEU A 293 10.85 5.93 9.80
C LEU A 293 10.00 5.17 10.81
N HIS A 294 10.63 4.63 11.86
CA HIS A 294 9.90 4.08 13.00
C HIS A 294 9.14 5.20 13.71
N ARG A 295 7.81 5.12 13.73
CA ARG A 295 6.93 6.08 14.40
C ARG A 295 6.50 5.54 15.76
N GLY A 296 7.40 5.56 16.71
CA GLY A 296 7.07 5.35 18.12
C GLY A 296 6.20 6.50 18.69
N PRO A 297 5.58 6.32 19.88
CA PRO A 297 4.92 7.41 20.57
C PRO A 297 5.95 8.52 20.83
N ARG A 298 5.73 9.70 20.23
CA ARG A 298 6.64 10.83 20.36
C ARG A 298 6.83 11.20 21.83
N GLY A 299 8.06 11.09 22.32
CA GLY A 299 8.50 11.84 23.49
C GLY A 299 8.24 13.35 23.26
N ARG A 300 7.93 14.07 24.31
CA ARG A 300 7.71 15.52 24.26
C ARG A 300 8.95 16.20 23.66
N HIS A 301 8.87 16.65 22.41
CA HIS A 301 9.77 17.66 21.94
C HIS A 301 9.25 19.02 22.45
N THR A 302 10.04 19.68 23.25
CA THR A 302 9.87 21.10 23.60
C THR A 302 9.91 21.89 22.29
N HIS A 303 8.75 22.35 21.83
CA HIS A 303 8.67 23.35 20.79
C HIS A 303 9.10 24.69 21.42
N GLU A 304 10.27 25.17 21.04
CA GLU A 304 10.54 26.59 21.12
C GLU A 304 9.49 27.33 20.27
N ARG A 305 8.63 28.08 20.94
CA ARG A 305 7.62 28.91 20.29
C ARG A 305 8.32 30.11 19.67
N HIS A 306 8.52 30.10 18.37
CA HIS A 306 8.69 31.33 17.63
C HIS A 306 7.33 32.02 17.46
N PRO A 307 7.20 33.31 17.85
CA PRO A 307 5.94 34.03 17.72
C PRO A 307 5.62 34.28 16.24
N ALA A 308 4.55 33.62 15.76
CA ALA A 308 4.02 33.88 14.43
C ALA A 308 3.36 35.26 14.41
N ARG A 309 3.94 36.20 13.65
CA ARG A 309 3.31 37.47 13.27
C ARG A 309 2.02 37.19 12.48
N ARG A 310 0.87 37.49 13.11
CA ARG A 310 -0.41 37.59 12.42
C ARG A 310 -0.36 38.75 11.42
N ARG A 311 -0.55 38.48 10.15
CA ARG A 311 -1.02 39.47 9.18
C ARG A 311 -2.43 39.08 8.76
N HIS A 312 -3.38 39.91 9.16
CA HIS A 312 -4.73 39.96 8.61
C HIS A 312 -4.66 40.45 7.16
N HIS A 313 -5.29 39.76 6.24
CA HIS A 313 -5.75 40.36 4.97
C HIS A 313 -7.19 39.95 4.72
N GLY A 314 -7.96 40.98 4.44
CA GLY A 314 -9.41 41.03 4.41
C GLY A 314 -10.05 40.25 3.26
N ILE A 315 -11.32 40.06 3.46
CA ILE A 315 -12.28 39.44 2.58
C ILE A 315 -12.60 40.44 1.45
N ASP A 316 -12.51 39.98 0.21
CA ASP A 316 -13.23 40.65 -0.88
C ASP A 316 -14.11 39.65 -1.62
N ARG A 317 -15.39 40.06 -1.74
CA ARG A 317 -16.45 39.31 -2.42
C ARG A 317 -16.61 39.85 -3.82
N THR A 318 -16.31 39.06 -4.85
CA THR A 318 -16.94 39.22 -6.14
C THR A 318 -17.19 37.89 -6.82
N ARG A 319 -18.43 37.72 -7.27
CA ARG A 319 -18.93 36.57 -8.04
C ARG A 319 -18.33 36.58 -9.44
N SER A 320 -17.83 35.46 -9.92
CA SER A 320 -17.94 35.10 -11.34
C SER A 320 -17.88 33.58 -11.53
N HIS A 321 -18.76 33.09 -12.36
CA HIS A 321 -18.83 31.71 -12.83
C HIS A 321 -17.53 31.30 -13.52
N HIS A 322 -16.87 30.26 -13.03
CA HIS A 322 -15.92 29.47 -13.84
C HIS A 322 -15.78 28.06 -13.31
N GLN A 323 -15.60 27.15 -14.26
CA GLN A 323 -15.37 25.71 -14.12
C GLN A 323 -14.32 25.35 -13.05
N PRO A 324 -14.46 24.20 -12.35
CA PRO A 324 -13.51 23.82 -11.32
C PRO A 324 -12.16 23.42 -11.92
N ARG A 325 -11.16 24.27 -11.78
CA ARG A 325 -9.76 23.90 -11.94
C ARG A 325 -9.38 22.90 -10.84
N PRO A 326 -8.55 21.88 -11.12
CA PRO A 326 -8.07 20.98 -10.10
C PRO A 326 -7.26 21.75 -9.07
N ARG A 327 -7.71 21.76 -7.82
CA ARG A 327 -6.99 22.36 -6.71
C ARG A 327 -5.71 21.56 -6.45
N PRO A 328 -4.54 22.17 -6.30
CA PRO A 328 -3.35 21.48 -5.82
C PRO A 328 -3.57 21.13 -4.34
N ARG A 329 -3.94 19.89 -4.08
CA ARG A 329 -4.07 19.35 -2.73
C ARG A 329 -2.82 18.57 -2.42
N HIS A 330 -1.80 19.20 -1.85
CA HIS A 330 -0.78 18.46 -1.07
C HIS A 330 0.05 19.45 -0.28
N ARG A 331 -0.30 19.63 1.00
CA ARG A 331 0.67 20.14 1.96
C ARG A 331 1.61 18.98 2.29
N THR A 332 2.83 19.09 1.85
CA THR A 332 3.92 18.18 2.14
C THR A 332 4.16 18.12 3.64
N LEU A 333 4.01 16.93 4.22
CA LEU A 333 4.53 16.65 5.55
C LEU A 333 6.06 16.44 5.38
N VAL A 334 6.83 17.51 5.42
CA VAL A 334 8.29 17.42 5.50
C VAL A 334 8.60 16.82 6.87
N LEU A 335 9.11 15.58 6.87
CA LEU A 335 9.56 14.93 8.08
C LEU A 335 10.73 15.73 8.68
N PRO A 336 10.72 16.03 9.99
CA PRO A 336 11.75 16.84 10.64
C PRO A 336 13.14 16.20 10.71
N ILE A 337 13.38 15.14 9.96
CA ILE A 337 14.63 14.37 9.89
C ILE A 337 15.56 14.87 8.79
N LEU A 338 15.01 15.54 7.76
CA LEU A 338 15.81 16.15 6.72
C LEU A 338 16.00 17.63 7.04
N PRO A 339 17.20 18.19 6.86
CA PRO A 339 17.41 19.64 6.96
C PRO A 339 16.44 20.34 5.98
N ARG A 340 15.87 21.48 6.41
CA ARG A 340 14.94 22.27 5.60
C ARG A 340 15.57 22.50 4.23
N LEU A 341 14.97 21.96 3.19
CA LEU A 341 15.30 22.34 1.82
C LEU A 341 15.00 23.85 1.66
N PRO A 342 15.87 24.62 1.04
CA PRO A 342 15.63 26.05 0.83
C PRO A 342 14.33 26.22 0.04
N ALA A 343 13.50 27.18 0.45
CA ALA A 343 12.13 27.44 -0.03
C ALA A 343 12.02 27.83 -1.52
N ARG A 344 13.06 27.66 -2.32
CA ARG A 344 13.11 28.03 -3.74
C ARG A 344 12.88 26.88 -4.72
N THR A 345 12.48 25.71 -4.26
CA THR A 345 12.35 24.52 -5.15
C THR A 345 11.01 23.78 -4.98
N LEU A 346 9.96 24.48 -4.62
CA LEU A 346 8.57 23.96 -4.70
C LEU A 346 7.71 24.91 -5.52
#